data_ddc85a2aa39bd02a538d0c2ad29df370
#
_entry.id   ddc85a2aa39bd02a538d0c2ad29df370
#
_cell.length_a   1.000
_cell.length_b   1.000
_cell.length_c   1.000
_cell.angle_alpha   90.00
_cell.angle_beta   90.00
_cell.angle_gamma   90.00
#
_symmetry.space_group_name_H-M   'P 1'
#
loop_
_entity.id
_entity.type
_entity.pdbx_description
1 polymer ?
#
loop_
_entity_poly.entity_id
_entity_poly.type
_entity_poly.pdbx_seq_one_letter_code
_entity_poly.pdbx_strand_id
1 'polypeptide(L)'
;MEYRIEHDSLGEVKVPADKYWAAQTERSFENFPIGIEKMPAEIIHAFGILKKSAAIANNKLGKLDDKRLNAIKAACDEIIAGKLAEHFPLAVWQTGSGTQSNMNVNEVIANRGNEIAGEKILHPNDHSNMSQSSNDTFPTAMHIAAVIAIEDELFPSIDLLANTFRRLMKENEGIVKTGRTHLQDAVPISFTQEISGWLAMLEQSKKQLQAALPFLHELALGGTAVGTGLNTPKGFDVAVAQAASELTGKKFVTAPNKFHALTSKDAIVFAHGGLKGLAANMMKIANDIRWLAAGPRCGLGEITIPANEPGSSIMPGKVNPTQCESVTMVAVQVMGNDAAIGIAASQGNFELNVFMPVMIYDFLQSARLLTDSLKSFNDRCVTGITANREKMHENLHRSLMLVTALNPYIGYENAAKTAHKAFDENISLKEACVALGFLTAEKFDEVFHPEEMV
;
A
#
# COMPACT_ATOMS: atom_id res chain seq x y z
N MET A 1 18.58 -13.16 -34.47
CA MET A 1 17.18 -12.93 -34.12
C MET A 1 16.44 -12.77 -35.44
N GLU A 2 15.35 -13.50 -35.65
CA GLU A 2 14.51 -13.33 -36.83
C GLU A 2 13.55 -12.17 -36.61
N TYR A 3 13.24 -11.43 -37.68
CA TYR A 3 12.34 -10.28 -37.65
C TYR A 3 11.22 -10.47 -38.68
N ARG A 4 10.05 -9.95 -38.38
CA ARG A 4 8.96 -9.77 -39.33
C ARG A 4 8.73 -8.28 -39.56
N ILE A 5 8.13 -7.95 -40.68
CA ILE A 5 7.75 -6.58 -41.02
C ILE A 5 6.30 -6.36 -40.59
N GLU A 6 6.09 -5.35 -39.75
CA GLU A 6 4.79 -4.83 -39.35
C GLU A 6 4.59 -3.43 -39.91
N HIS A 7 3.34 -2.96 -39.94
CA HIS A 7 2.99 -1.67 -40.52
C HIS A 7 2.09 -0.89 -39.59
N ASP A 8 2.30 0.42 -39.52
CA ASP A 8 1.36 1.39 -38.94
C ASP A 8 1.20 2.60 -39.88
N SER A 9 0.53 3.65 -39.40
CA SER A 9 0.30 4.88 -40.18
C SER A 9 1.59 5.63 -40.58
N LEU A 10 2.72 5.31 -39.95
CA LEU A 10 4.03 5.93 -40.21
C LEU A 10 4.92 5.06 -41.15
N GLY A 11 4.46 3.85 -41.49
CA GLY A 11 5.17 2.95 -42.41
C GLY A 11 5.64 1.65 -41.74
N GLU A 12 6.66 1.03 -42.37
CA GLU A 12 7.21 -0.27 -41.97
C GLU A 12 8.05 -0.20 -40.68
N VAL A 13 7.95 -1.25 -39.87
CA VAL A 13 8.78 -1.47 -38.68
C VAL A 13 9.19 -2.93 -38.58
N LYS A 14 10.44 -3.19 -38.22
CA LYS A 14 10.98 -4.52 -37.96
C LYS A 14 10.66 -4.91 -36.51
N VAL A 15 9.90 -5.97 -36.33
CA VAL A 15 9.54 -6.50 -35.02
C VAL A 15 10.11 -7.90 -34.83
N PRO A 16 10.67 -8.27 -33.68
CA PRO A 16 11.12 -9.64 -33.43
C PRO A 16 10.03 -10.66 -33.72
N ALA A 17 10.36 -11.70 -34.50
CA ALA A 17 9.37 -12.64 -35.04
C ALA A 17 8.67 -13.47 -33.96
N ASP A 18 9.33 -13.66 -32.83
CA ASP A 18 8.83 -14.41 -31.65
C ASP A 18 7.92 -13.60 -30.71
N LYS A 19 7.72 -12.30 -30.99
CA LYS A 19 6.91 -11.41 -30.12
C LYS A 19 5.53 -11.17 -30.69
N TYR A 20 4.53 -11.07 -29.80
CA TYR A 20 3.14 -10.78 -30.20
C TYR A 20 2.86 -9.28 -30.35
N TRP A 21 3.71 -8.38 -29.85
CA TRP A 21 3.51 -6.96 -30.12
C TRP A 21 3.79 -6.63 -31.61
N ALA A 22 3.35 -5.47 -32.06
CA ALA A 22 3.49 -5.04 -33.45
C ALA A 22 4.14 -3.64 -33.56
N ALA A 23 3.86 -2.92 -34.65
CA ALA A 23 4.58 -1.71 -35.04
C ALA A 23 4.53 -0.59 -33.99
N GLN A 24 3.38 -0.29 -33.38
CA GLN A 24 3.26 0.82 -32.44
C GLN A 24 4.04 0.55 -31.15
N THR A 25 4.04 -0.68 -30.67
CA THR A 25 4.83 -1.08 -29.48
C THR A 25 6.31 -1.03 -29.79
N GLU A 26 6.75 -1.54 -30.94
CA GLU A 26 8.18 -1.50 -31.32
C GLU A 26 8.70 -0.06 -31.40
N ARG A 27 7.95 0.85 -32.04
CA ARG A 27 8.32 2.28 -32.06
C ARG A 27 8.44 2.87 -30.65
N SER A 28 7.53 2.52 -29.75
CA SER A 28 7.61 3.00 -28.38
C SER A 28 8.83 2.43 -27.65
N PHE A 29 9.12 1.15 -27.86
CA PHE A 29 10.29 0.50 -27.28
C PHE A 29 11.61 1.14 -27.76
N GLU A 30 11.69 1.47 -29.05
CA GLU A 30 12.86 2.16 -29.63
C GLU A 30 12.96 3.63 -29.21
N ASN A 31 11.82 4.34 -29.12
CA ASN A 31 11.80 5.79 -28.87
C ASN A 31 12.00 6.17 -27.39
N PHE A 32 11.70 5.27 -26.45
CA PHE A 32 11.75 5.55 -25.02
C PHE A 32 12.70 4.60 -24.26
N PRO A 33 13.99 4.52 -24.61
CA PRO A 33 14.98 3.76 -23.85
C PRO A 33 15.39 4.52 -22.58
N ILE A 34 14.42 4.79 -21.70
CA ILE A 34 14.56 5.65 -20.52
C ILE A 34 14.36 4.81 -19.28
N GLY A 35 15.35 4.82 -18.37
CA GLY A 35 15.30 4.09 -17.12
C GLY A 35 15.24 2.57 -17.30
N ILE A 36 14.97 1.89 -16.21
CA ILE A 36 14.79 0.43 -16.17
C ILE A 36 13.36 0.03 -15.79
N GLU A 37 12.56 1.01 -15.37
CA GLU A 37 11.21 0.82 -14.88
C GLU A 37 10.28 0.45 -16.03
N LYS A 38 9.74 -0.76 -15.96
CA LYS A 38 8.72 -1.26 -16.88
C LYS A 38 7.33 -1.04 -16.35
N MET A 39 6.34 -1.02 -17.25
CA MET A 39 4.93 -0.99 -16.83
C MET A 39 4.66 -2.19 -15.90
N PRO A 40 4.08 -1.95 -14.70
CA PRO A 40 3.84 -3.00 -13.72
C PRO A 40 2.97 -4.13 -14.26
N ALA A 41 3.23 -5.36 -13.81
CA ALA A 41 2.43 -6.53 -14.22
C ALA A 41 0.96 -6.36 -13.82
N GLU A 42 0.68 -5.70 -12.72
CA GLU A 42 -0.66 -5.43 -12.21
C GLU A 42 -1.50 -4.57 -13.18
N ILE A 43 -0.89 -3.57 -13.85
CA ILE A 43 -1.60 -2.77 -14.86
C ILE A 43 -1.85 -3.60 -16.13
N ILE A 44 -0.91 -4.46 -16.52
CA ILE A 44 -1.10 -5.37 -17.67
C ILE A 44 -2.23 -6.36 -17.37
N HIS A 45 -2.27 -6.93 -16.17
CA HIS A 45 -3.37 -7.77 -15.70
C HIS A 45 -4.72 -7.04 -15.75
N ALA A 46 -4.77 -5.80 -15.26
CA ALA A 46 -5.96 -4.96 -15.31
C ALA A 46 -6.40 -4.65 -16.75
N PHE A 47 -5.49 -4.43 -17.66
CA PHE A 47 -5.80 -4.33 -19.08
C PHE A 47 -6.40 -5.62 -19.65
N GLY A 48 -5.90 -6.78 -19.27
CA GLY A 48 -6.49 -8.07 -19.66
C GLY A 48 -7.97 -8.16 -19.24
N ILE A 49 -8.29 -7.78 -18.00
CA ILE A 49 -9.66 -7.72 -17.47
C ILE A 49 -10.50 -6.72 -18.27
N LEU A 50 -9.99 -5.50 -18.47
CA LEU A 50 -10.66 -4.43 -19.19
C LEU A 50 -11.00 -4.86 -20.64
N LYS A 51 -10.00 -5.37 -21.36
CA LYS A 51 -10.19 -5.76 -22.78
C LYS A 51 -11.16 -6.93 -22.93
N LYS A 52 -11.10 -7.90 -22.02
CA LYS A 52 -12.08 -8.98 -21.94
C LYS A 52 -13.49 -8.45 -21.68
N SER A 53 -13.64 -7.51 -20.73
CA SER A 53 -14.92 -6.87 -20.41
C SER A 53 -15.47 -6.07 -21.58
N ALA A 54 -14.62 -5.30 -22.27
CA ALA A 54 -15.00 -4.54 -23.47
C ALA A 54 -15.46 -5.45 -24.62
N ALA A 55 -14.77 -6.56 -24.85
CA ALA A 55 -15.16 -7.54 -25.87
C ALA A 55 -16.53 -8.18 -25.56
N ILE A 56 -16.77 -8.56 -24.29
CA ILE A 56 -18.06 -9.08 -23.81
C ILE A 56 -19.18 -8.04 -24.03
N ALA A 57 -18.93 -6.78 -23.66
CA ALA A 57 -19.88 -5.70 -23.84
C ALA A 57 -20.21 -5.44 -25.34
N ASN A 58 -19.18 -5.37 -26.19
CA ASN A 58 -19.34 -5.19 -27.63
C ASN A 58 -20.13 -6.35 -28.27
N ASN A 59 -19.88 -7.58 -27.85
CA ASN A 59 -20.66 -8.75 -28.31
C ASN A 59 -22.10 -8.66 -27.86
N LYS A 60 -22.36 -8.39 -26.59
CA LYS A 60 -23.74 -8.23 -26.04
C LYS A 60 -24.52 -7.13 -26.77
N LEU A 61 -23.84 -6.10 -27.25
CA LEU A 61 -24.42 -4.98 -27.99
C LEU A 61 -24.42 -5.19 -29.52
N GLY A 62 -24.10 -6.39 -30.00
CA GLY A 62 -24.15 -6.78 -31.42
C GLY A 62 -23.07 -6.14 -32.29
N LYS A 63 -21.95 -5.63 -31.70
CA LYS A 63 -20.83 -5.03 -32.44
C LYS A 63 -19.70 -6.00 -32.73
N LEU A 64 -19.56 -7.06 -31.95
CA LEU A 64 -18.51 -8.07 -32.10
C LEU A 64 -19.17 -9.46 -32.19
N ASP A 65 -18.76 -10.27 -33.16
CA ASP A 65 -19.27 -11.65 -33.31
C ASP A 65 -18.63 -12.62 -32.31
N ASP A 66 -19.24 -13.78 -32.11
CA ASP A 66 -18.78 -14.79 -31.13
C ASP A 66 -17.42 -15.36 -31.43
N LYS A 67 -17.00 -15.47 -32.67
CA LYS A 67 -15.70 -16.01 -33.05
C LYS A 67 -14.57 -15.09 -32.61
N ARG A 68 -14.70 -13.80 -32.88
CA ARG A 68 -13.77 -12.77 -32.45
C ARG A 68 -13.78 -12.60 -30.93
N LEU A 69 -14.96 -12.60 -30.29
CA LEU A 69 -15.10 -12.58 -28.85
C LEU A 69 -14.28 -13.71 -28.19
N ASN A 70 -14.45 -14.95 -28.69
CA ASN A 70 -13.78 -16.11 -28.10
C ASN A 70 -12.25 -16.01 -28.23
N ALA A 71 -11.74 -15.54 -29.38
CA ALA A 71 -10.32 -15.33 -29.59
C ALA A 71 -9.74 -14.24 -28.66
N ILE A 72 -10.44 -13.11 -28.51
CA ILE A 72 -10.05 -12.03 -27.58
C ILE A 72 -10.07 -12.53 -26.14
N LYS A 73 -11.12 -13.22 -25.71
CA LYS A 73 -11.22 -13.77 -24.34
C LYS A 73 -10.07 -14.71 -24.04
N ALA A 74 -9.74 -15.64 -24.94
CA ALA A 74 -8.65 -16.58 -24.73
C ALA A 74 -7.29 -15.89 -24.58
N ALA A 75 -6.99 -14.91 -25.43
CA ALA A 75 -5.76 -14.11 -25.30
C ALA A 75 -5.73 -13.29 -24.01
N CYS A 76 -6.85 -12.68 -23.62
CA CYS A 76 -6.96 -11.95 -22.35
C CYS A 76 -6.76 -12.87 -21.13
N ASP A 77 -7.26 -14.10 -21.17
CA ASP A 77 -7.08 -15.07 -20.08
C ASP A 77 -5.59 -15.43 -19.89
N GLU A 78 -4.84 -15.53 -20.98
CA GLU A 78 -3.38 -15.73 -20.90
C GLU A 78 -2.65 -14.50 -20.35
N ILE A 79 -3.09 -13.28 -20.70
CA ILE A 79 -2.55 -12.03 -20.14
C ILE A 79 -2.83 -11.96 -18.64
N ILE A 80 -4.09 -12.21 -18.23
CA ILE A 80 -4.52 -12.23 -16.83
C ILE A 80 -3.73 -13.27 -16.02
N ALA A 81 -3.46 -14.43 -16.61
CA ALA A 81 -2.65 -15.47 -15.98
C ALA A 81 -1.13 -15.20 -15.98
N GLY A 82 -0.68 -14.06 -16.53
CA GLY A 82 0.75 -13.69 -16.61
C GLY A 82 1.58 -14.52 -17.61
N LYS A 83 0.96 -15.34 -18.45
CA LYS A 83 1.65 -16.22 -19.39
C LYS A 83 2.33 -15.49 -20.54
N LEU A 84 1.94 -14.24 -20.80
CA LEU A 84 2.45 -13.40 -21.89
C LEU A 84 3.32 -12.23 -21.38
N ALA A 85 3.86 -12.31 -20.17
CA ALA A 85 4.59 -11.20 -19.52
C ALA A 85 5.75 -10.65 -20.38
N GLU A 86 6.46 -11.50 -21.11
CA GLU A 86 7.59 -11.11 -21.97
C GLU A 86 7.18 -10.29 -23.22
N HIS A 87 5.88 -10.15 -23.49
CA HIS A 87 5.34 -9.40 -24.62
C HIS A 87 4.96 -7.95 -24.24
N PHE A 88 5.28 -7.51 -23.02
CA PHE A 88 4.99 -6.17 -22.51
C PHE A 88 6.29 -5.44 -22.10
N PRO A 89 7.13 -5.00 -23.08
CA PRO A 89 8.47 -4.51 -22.80
C PRO A 89 8.54 -3.03 -22.43
N LEU A 90 7.42 -2.28 -22.49
CA LEU A 90 7.42 -0.84 -22.49
C LEU A 90 7.83 -0.24 -21.14
N ALA A 91 8.63 0.85 -21.23
CA ALA A 91 9.01 1.62 -20.06
C ALA A 91 7.83 2.43 -19.49
N VAL A 92 7.90 2.77 -18.22
CA VAL A 92 6.98 3.74 -17.58
C VAL A 92 7.08 5.11 -18.24
N TRP A 93 8.30 5.49 -18.63
CA TRP A 93 8.66 6.79 -19.24
C TRP A 93 8.32 6.85 -20.73
N GLN A 94 7.05 6.57 -21.05
CA GLN A 94 6.45 6.60 -22.37
C GLN A 94 5.53 7.82 -22.53
N THR A 95 4.66 7.84 -23.56
CA THR A 95 3.62 8.87 -23.64
C THR A 95 2.75 8.90 -22.40
N GLY A 96 2.53 10.09 -21.86
CA GLY A 96 1.84 10.28 -20.58
C GLY A 96 0.36 9.91 -20.56
N SER A 97 -0.26 9.70 -21.72
CA SER A 97 -1.63 9.16 -21.87
C SER A 97 -1.69 7.62 -21.74
N GLY A 98 -0.55 6.93 -21.77
CA GLY A 98 -0.48 5.47 -21.80
C GLY A 98 -0.94 4.84 -23.10
N THR A 99 -1.00 5.60 -24.20
CA THR A 99 -1.43 5.10 -25.53
C THR A 99 -0.60 3.93 -25.99
N GLN A 100 0.72 3.97 -25.82
CA GLN A 100 1.58 2.86 -26.22
C GLN A 100 1.28 1.58 -25.42
N SER A 101 1.04 1.67 -24.12
CA SER A 101 0.64 0.50 -23.31
C SER A 101 -0.71 -0.05 -23.75
N ASN A 102 -1.70 0.80 -24.05
CA ASN A 102 -2.98 0.36 -24.57
C ASN A 102 -2.79 -0.37 -25.93
N MET A 103 -1.97 0.18 -26.82
CA MET A 103 -1.69 -0.43 -28.11
C MET A 103 -0.87 -1.71 -27.98
N ASN A 104 0.08 -1.78 -27.05
CA ASN A 104 0.81 -3.02 -26.75
C ASN A 104 -0.14 -4.15 -26.39
N VAL A 105 -1.09 -3.89 -25.49
CA VAL A 105 -2.11 -4.89 -25.15
C VAL A 105 -2.99 -5.25 -26.34
N ASN A 106 -3.44 -4.28 -27.14
CA ASN A 106 -4.25 -4.51 -28.32
C ASN A 106 -3.53 -5.38 -29.37
N GLU A 107 -2.26 -5.09 -29.61
CA GLU A 107 -1.41 -5.83 -30.57
C GLU A 107 -1.17 -7.26 -30.10
N VAL A 108 -0.86 -7.47 -28.82
CA VAL A 108 -0.68 -8.80 -28.24
C VAL A 108 -1.97 -9.61 -28.30
N ILE A 109 -3.12 -9.01 -27.93
CA ILE A 109 -4.43 -9.68 -28.03
C ILE A 109 -4.73 -10.08 -29.47
N ALA A 110 -4.54 -9.18 -30.44
CA ALA A 110 -4.84 -9.46 -31.84
C ALA A 110 -3.97 -10.58 -32.41
N ASN A 111 -2.65 -10.50 -32.19
CA ASN A 111 -1.73 -11.50 -32.73
C ASN A 111 -1.88 -12.86 -32.04
N ARG A 112 -1.96 -12.89 -30.70
CA ARG A 112 -2.18 -14.15 -29.98
C ARG A 112 -3.56 -14.74 -30.25
N GLY A 113 -4.59 -13.90 -30.32
CA GLY A 113 -5.95 -14.35 -30.64
C GLY A 113 -6.07 -14.90 -32.06
N ASN A 114 -5.37 -14.33 -33.03
CA ASN A 114 -5.28 -14.86 -34.40
C ASN A 114 -4.59 -16.23 -34.43
N GLU A 115 -3.51 -16.40 -33.67
CA GLU A 115 -2.82 -17.68 -33.55
C GLU A 115 -3.73 -18.75 -32.93
N ILE A 116 -4.42 -18.41 -31.84
CA ILE A 116 -5.40 -19.31 -31.20
C ILE A 116 -6.55 -19.70 -32.16
N ALA A 117 -7.02 -18.74 -32.94
CA ALA A 117 -8.11 -18.98 -33.93
C ALA A 117 -7.62 -19.77 -35.17
N GLY A 118 -6.32 -19.85 -35.39
CA GLY A 118 -5.74 -20.46 -36.59
C GLY A 118 -5.92 -19.65 -37.87
N GLU A 119 -6.40 -18.41 -37.79
CA GLU A 119 -6.62 -17.50 -38.91
C GLU A 119 -6.62 -16.03 -38.50
N LYS A 120 -6.33 -15.12 -39.41
CA LYS A 120 -6.26 -13.68 -39.18
C LYS A 120 -7.67 -13.04 -39.15
N ILE A 121 -8.35 -13.09 -37.99
CA ILE A 121 -9.67 -12.51 -37.76
C ILE A 121 -9.70 -11.26 -36.92
N LEU A 122 -8.61 -10.98 -36.16
CA LEU A 122 -8.50 -9.84 -35.28
C LEU A 122 -7.54 -8.77 -35.85
N HIS A 123 -7.93 -7.51 -35.63
CA HIS A 123 -7.09 -6.34 -35.88
C HIS A 123 -6.99 -5.53 -34.55
N PRO A 124 -5.81 -5.00 -34.20
CA PRO A 124 -5.63 -4.31 -32.91
C PRO A 124 -6.61 -3.15 -32.69
N ASN A 125 -6.78 -2.29 -33.69
CA ASN A 125 -7.64 -1.10 -33.58
C ASN A 125 -9.14 -1.44 -33.76
N ASP A 126 -9.47 -2.27 -34.75
CA ASP A 126 -10.86 -2.48 -35.14
C ASP A 126 -11.61 -3.43 -34.18
N HIS A 127 -10.89 -4.39 -33.57
CA HIS A 127 -11.49 -5.43 -32.75
C HIS A 127 -11.03 -5.37 -31.29
N SER A 128 -9.70 -5.38 -30.99
CA SER A 128 -9.20 -5.33 -29.60
C SER A 128 -9.49 -3.99 -28.95
N ASN A 129 -9.49 -2.89 -29.70
CA ASN A 129 -9.77 -1.53 -29.24
C ASN A 129 -11.19 -1.04 -29.60
N MET A 130 -12.09 -1.92 -30.06
CA MET A 130 -13.44 -1.55 -30.49
C MET A 130 -14.18 -0.76 -29.40
N SER A 131 -14.79 0.37 -29.76
CA SER A 131 -15.55 1.27 -28.88
C SER A 131 -14.69 1.94 -27.77
N GLN A 132 -13.38 2.02 -27.92
CA GLN A 132 -12.44 2.49 -26.90
C GLN A 132 -11.49 3.55 -27.46
N SER A 133 -10.88 4.29 -26.54
CA SER A 133 -9.68 5.12 -26.76
C SER A 133 -8.65 4.78 -25.68
N SER A 134 -7.37 5.03 -25.91
CA SER A 134 -6.37 4.97 -24.83
C SER A 134 -6.70 5.93 -23.70
N ASN A 135 -7.39 7.02 -24.01
CA ASN A 135 -7.73 8.06 -23.05
C ASN A 135 -8.72 7.59 -21.97
N ASP A 136 -9.63 6.68 -22.31
CA ASP A 136 -10.55 6.10 -21.35
C ASP A 136 -10.13 4.69 -20.87
N THR A 137 -9.36 3.94 -21.65
CA THR A 137 -8.88 2.61 -21.25
C THR A 137 -7.81 2.67 -20.17
N PHE A 138 -6.79 3.54 -20.33
CA PHE A 138 -5.69 3.59 -19.38
C PHE A 138 -6.14 3.98 -17.95
N PRO A 139 -6.93 5.05 -17.74
CA PRO A 139 -7.44 5.35 -16.40
C PRO A 139 -8.38 4.29 -15.85
N THR A 140 -9.12 3.58 -16.70
CA THR A 140 -9.93 2.42 -16.28
C THR A 140 -9.04 1.28 -15.77
N ALA A 141 -7.97 0.95 -16.48
CA ALA A 141 -7.00 -0.06 -16.04
C ALA A 141 -6.30 0.36 -14.74
N MET A 142 -5.98 1.66 -14.57
CA MET A 142 -5.44 2.19 -13.31
C MET A 142 -6.37 1.91 -12.14
N HIS A 143 -7.66 2.19 -12.27
CA HIS A 143 -8.65 1.98 -11.23
C HIS A 143 -8.82 0.49 -10.90
N ILE A 144 -8.93 -0.38 -11.91
CA ILE A 144 -9.02 -1.83 -11.72
C ILE A 144 -7.79 -2.36 -10.97
N ALA A 145 -6.58 -1.98 -11.40
CA ALA A 145 -5.34 -2.39 -10.76
C ALA A 145 -5.25 -1.91 -9.30
N ALA A 146 -5.62 -0.65 -9.04
CA ALA A 146 -5.60 -0.07 -7.70
C ALA A 146 -6.57 -0.78 -6.74
N VAL A 147 -7.80 -1.06 -7.19
CA VAL A 147 -8.80 -1.79 -6.39
C VAL A 147 -8.30 -3.19 -6.03
N ILE A 148 -7.79 -3.94 -7.01
CA ILE A 148 -7.25 -5.29 -6.79
C ILE A 148 -6.07 -5.26 -5.81
N ALA A 149 -5.11 -4.35 -5.99
CA ALA A 149 -3.96 -4.23 -5.11
C ALA A 149 -4.35 -3.91 -3.66
N ILE A 150 -5.37 -3.06 -3.46
CA ILE A 150 -5.85 -2.71 -2.12
C ILE A 150 -6.66 -3.85 -1.49
N GLU A 151 -7.67 -4.37 -2.19
CA GLU A 151 -8.63 -5.30 -1.59
C GLU A 151 -8.08 -6.72 -1.47
N ASP A 152 -7.35 -7.21 -2.49
CA ASP A 152 -6.94 -8.61 -2.55
C ASP A 152 -5.56 -8.85 -1.92
N GLU A 153 -4.71 -7.81 -1.84
CA GLU A 153 -3.34 -7.95 -1.34
C GLU A 153 -3.10 -7.16 -0.04
N LEU A 154 -3.40 -5.86 -0.03
CA LEU A 154 -3.06 -4.99 1.08
C LEU A 154 -3.96 -5.24 2.30
N PHE A 155 -5.29 -5.33 2.12
CA PHE A 155 -6.20 -5.57 3.25
C PHE A 155 -5.92 -6.87 3.99
N PRO A 156 -5.71 -8.02 3.33
CA PRO A 156 -5.29 -9.24 4.02
C PRO A 156 -4.00 -9.07 4.82
N SER A 157 -3.04 -8.29 4.32
CA SER A 157 -1.76 -8.04 5.00
C SER A 157 -1.93 -7.16 6.24
N ILE A 158 -2.82 -6.16 6.18
CA ILE A 158 -3.19 -5.35 7.35
C ILE A 158 -3.87 -6.24 8.41
N ASP A 159 -4.82 -7.08 7.98
CA ASP A 159 -5.54 -7.99 8.89
C ASP A 159 -4.61 -9.01 9.54
N LEU A 160 -3.62 -9.52 8.81
CA LEU A 160 -2.61 -10.43 9.34
C LEU A 160 -1.86 -9.81 10.52
N LEU A 161 -1.31 -8.61 10.34
CA LEU A 161 -0.56 -7.90 11.39
C LEU A 161 -1.50 -7.49 12.55
N ALA A 162 -2.71 -7.03 12.25
CA ALA A 162 -3.71 -6.68 13.26
C ALA A 162 -4.07 -7.88 14.16
N ASN A 163 -4.22 -9.07 13.57
CA ASN A 163 -4.48 -10.30 14.32
C ASN A 163 -3.31 -10.69 15.23
N THR A 164 -2.08 -10.47 14.78
CA THR A 164 -0.90 -10.68 15.62
C THR A 164 -0.87 -9.72 16.81
N PHE A 165 -1.21 -8.43 16.61
CA PHE A 165 -1.33 -7.51 17.74
C PHE A 165 -2.43 -7.92 18.72
N ARG A 166 -3.58 -8.39 18.26
CA ARG A 166 -4.64 -8.92 19.15
C ARG A 166 -4.14 -10.11 19.98
N ARG A 167 -3.37 -11.02 19.38
CA ARG A 167 -2.73 -12.13 20.10
C ARG A 167 -1.75 -11.63 21.16
N LEU A 168 -0.84 -10.71 20.78
CA LEU A 168 0.13 -10.13 21.72
C LEU A 168 -0.54 -9.40 22.87
N MET A 169 -1.65 -8.69 22.65
CA MET A 169 -2.42 -8.06 23.72
C MET A 169 -2.89 -9.11 24.75
N LYS A 170 -3.45 -10.21 24.28
CA LYS A 170 -3.91 -11.29 25.16
C LYS A 170 -2.78 -11.97 25.94
N GLU A 171 -1.63 -12.20 25.30
CA GLU A 171 -0.45 -12.85 25.90
C GLU A 171 0.23 -11.96 26.96
N ASN A 172 0.00 -10.65 26.91
CA ASN A 172 0.65 -9.66 27.77
C ASN A 172 -0.31 -8.94 28.72
N GLU A 173 -1.49 -9.51 28.97
CA GLU A 173 -2.42 -8.98 29.97
C GLU A 173 -1.76 -8.83 31.34
N GLY A 174 -2.07 -7.72 32.05
CA GLY A 174 -1.61 -7.43 33.40
C GLY A 174 -0.17 -6.93 33.49
N ILE A 175 0.54 -6.74 32.37
CA ILE A 175 1.88 -6.12 32.40
C ILE A 175 1.72 -4.60 32.43
N VAL A 176 2.13 -3.98 33.53
CA VAL A 176 2.23 -2.52 33.68
C VAL A 176 3.69 -2.09 33.48
N LYS A 177 3.89 -1.01 32.76
CA LYS A 177 5.20 -0.45 32.39
C LYS A 177 5.20 1.07 32.49
N THR A 178 6.39 1.68 32.44
CA THR A 178 6.52 3.13 32.32
C THR A 178 5.99 3.59 30.96
N GLY A 179 5.00 4.50 30.96
CA GLY A 179 4.64 5.26 29.77
C GLY A 179 5.72 6.29 29.44
N ARG A 180 5.81 6.70 28.17
CA ARG A 180 6.77 7.73 27.74
C ARG A 180 6.13 8.74 26.80
N THR A 181 6.38 10.01 27.09
CA THR A 181 6.09 11.14 26.20
C THR A 181 7.35 11.96 26.01
N HIS A 182 7.62 12.48 24.83
CA HIS A 182 8.89 13.15 24.50
C HIS A 182 10.15 12.29 24.73
N LEU A 183 10.02 10.95 24.71
CA LEU A 183 11.03 9.98 25.15
C LEU A 183 11.44 10.12 26.63
N GLN A 184 10.67 10.85 27.43
CA GLN A 184 10.85 10.98 28.88
C GLN A 184 9.86 10.10 29.62
N ASP A 185 10.22 9.69 30.85
CA ASP A 185 9.37 8.91 31.71
C ASP A 185 8.07 9.67 32.01
N ALA A 186 6.94 8.96 31.91
CA ALA A 186 5.60 9.46 32.19
C ALA A 186 4.89 8.55 33.18
N VAL A 187 3.59 8.76 33.37
CA VAL A 187 2.76 7.90 34.20
C VAL A 187 2.66 6.47 33.65
N PRO A 188 2.32 5.48 34.46
CA PRO A 188 2.19 4.10 34.04
C PRO A 188 1.20 3.91 32.89
N ILE A 189 1.43 2.87 32.10
CA ILE A 189 0.56 2.36 31.05
C ILE A 189 0.63 0.83 31.06
N SER A 190 -0.41 0.12 30.69
CA SER A 190 -0.26 -1.32 30.45
C SER A 190 0.36 -1.57 29.07
N PHE A 191 1.15 -2.63 28.92
CA PHE A 191 1.71 -3.00 27.64
C PHE A 191 0.60 -3.36 26.63
N THR A 192 -0.52 -3.90 27.11
CA THR A 192 -1.72 -4.12 26.31
C THR A 192 -2.31 -2.82 25.75
N GLN A 193 -2.34 -1.75 26.54
CA GLN A 193 -2.81 -0.43 26.07
C GLN A 193 -1.89 0.13 24.99
N GLU A 194 -0.56 0.00 25.13
CA GLU A 194 0.40 0.42 24.13
C GLU A 194 0.21 -0.33 22.79
N ILE A 195 0.08 -1.66 22.84
CA ILE A 195 -0.19 -2.48 21.65
C ILE A 195 -1.57 -2.14 21.05
N SER A 196 -2.57 -1.83 21.87
CA SER A 196 -3.90 -1.44 21.39
C SER A 196 -3.87 -0.16 20.55
N GLY A 197 -2.96 0.75 20.88
CA GLY A 197 -2.69 1.93 20.05
C GLY A 197 -2.15 1.58 18.66
N TRP A 198 -1.21 0.63 18.57
CA TRP A 198 -0.70 0.14 17.28
C TRP A 198 -1.79 -0.57 16.47
N LEU A 199 -2.61 -1.41 17.11
CA LEU A 199 -3.75 -2.07 16.48
C LEU A 199 -4.74 -1.04 15.90
N ALA A 200 -5.10 -0.04 16.68
CA ALA A 200 -6.03 1.01 16.25
C ALA A 200 -5.51 1.80 15.04
N MET A 201 -4.19 2.03 14.94
CA MET A 201 -3.57 2.69 13.79
C MET A 201 -3.78 1.88 12.49
N LEU A 202 -3.64 0.55 12.54
CA LEU A 202 -3.90 -0.33 11.39
C LEU A 202 -5.37 -0.34 10.99
N GLU A 203 -6.26 -0.49 11.97
CA GLU A 203 -7.71 -0.53 11.74
C GLU A 203 -8.25 0.79 11.16
N GLN A 204 -7.76 1.93 11.64
CA GLN A 204 -8.13 3.24 11.09
C GLN A 204 -7.57 3.44 9.68
N SER A 205 -6.32 3.03 9.41
CA SER A 205 -5.74 3.09 8.06
C SER A 205 -6.56 2.26 7.07
N LYS A 206 -7.00 1.06 7.47
CA LYS A 206 -7.88 0.23 6.63
C LYS A 206 -9.20 0.92 6.33
N LYS A 207 -9.85 1.55 7.34
CA LYS A 207 -11.09 2.31 7.13
C LYS A 207 -10.92 3.51 6.20
N GLN A 208 -9.78 4.21 6.29
CA GLN A 208 -9.45 5.31 5.38
C GLN A 208 -9.33 4.85 3.94
N LEU A 209 -8.64 3.73 3.70
CA LEU A 209 -8.54 3.11 2.38
C LEU A 209 -9.90 2.61 1.88
N GLN A 210 -10.72 2.01 2.74
CA GLN A 210 -12.08 1.61 2.39
C GLN A 210 -12.95 2.79 1.95
N ALA A 211 -12.77 3.98 2.55
CA ALA A 211 -13.47 5.20 2.15
C ALA A 211 -13.06 5.70 0.76
N ALA A 212 -11.87 5.36 0.27
CA ALA A 212 -11.40 5.74 -1.07
C ALA A 212 -11.91 4.80 -2.18
N LEU A 213 -12.25 3.55 -1.86
CA LEU A 213 -12.67 2.55 -2.86
C LEU A 213 -13.85 2.96 -3.73
N PRO A 214 -14.93 3.59 -3.23
CA PRO A 214 -16.04 4.00 -4.07
C PRO A 214 -15.63 4.88 -5.26
N PHE A 215 -14.64 5.74 -5.09
CA PHE A 215 -14.12 6.60 -6.16
C PHE A 215 -13.27 5.82 -7.17
N LEU A 216 -12.53 4.80 -6.72
CA LEU A 216 -11.78 3.90 -7.59
C LEU A 216 -12.67 2.91 -8.35
N HIS A 217 -13.90 2.64 -7.85
CA HIS A 217 -14.85 1.79 -8.54
C HIS A 217 -15.48 2.47 -9.77
N GLU A 218 -15.37 3.78 -9.92
CA GLU A 218 -15.89 4.53 -11.05
C GLU A 218 -14.95 4.44 -12.27
N LEU A 219 -15.44 3.86 -13.37
CA LEU A 219 -14.64 3.60 -14.56
C LEU A 219 -14.85 4.66 -15.66
N ALA A 220 -13.74 5.16 -16.21
CA ALA A 220 -13.72 6.15 -17.28
C ALA A 220 -14.21 5.57 -18.63
N LEU A 221 -14.14 4.25 -18.82
CA LEU A 221 -14.42 3.60 -20.10
C LEU A 221 -15.82 3.93 -20.61
N GLY A 222 -15.90 4.19 -21.92
CA GLY A 222 -17.09 4.71 -22.58
C GLY A 222 -17.01 6.23 -22.86
N GLY A 223 -16.03 6.97 -22.25
CA GLY A 223 -15.79 8.38 -22.57
C GLY A 223 -15.08 8.59 -23.91
N THR A 224 -14.34 7.58 -24.37
CA THR A 224 -13.49 7.62 -25.57
C THR A 224 -12.46 8.75 -25.54
N ALA A 225 -12.30 9.51 -26.64
CA ALA A 225 -11.21 10.44 -26.83
C ALA A 225 -11.24 11.65 -25.86
N VAL A 226 -12.42 12.24 -25.62
CA VAL A 226 -12.58 13.48 -24.85
C VAL A 226 -13.75 13.45 -23.85
N GLY A 227 -14.39 12.31 -23.65
CA GLY A 227 -15.49 12.15 -22.70
C GLY A 227 -16.89 12.10 -23.32
N THR A 228 -17.02 12.33 -24.61
CA THR A 228 -18.32 12.40 -25.32
C THR A 228 -18.86 11.02 -25.73
N GLY A 229 -18.06 9.96 -25.63
CA GLY A 229 -18.47 8.62 -26.03
C GLY A 229 -18.55 8.41 -27.56
N LEU A 230 -17.82 9.20 -28.34
CA LEU A 230 -17.82 9.10 -29.79
C LEU A 230 -17.51 7.66 -30.24
N ASN A 231 -18.31 7.15 -31.18
CA ASN A 231 -18.22 5.79 -31.75
C ASN A 231 -18.51 4.63 -30.79
N THR A 232 -19.07 4.88 -29.60
CA THR A 232 -19.55 3.81 -28.72
C THR A 232 -21.04 3.51 -28.95
N PRO A 233 -21.48 2.25 -28.87
CA PRO A 233 -22.90 1.95 -28.82
C PRO A 233 -23.50 2.38 -27.46
N LYS A 234 -24.76 2.77 -27.46
CA LYS A 234 -25.48 3.17 -26.25
C LYS A 234 -25.44 2.05 -25.20
N GLY A 235 -25.03 2.37 -23.98
CA GLY A 235 -24.96 1.44 -22.86
C GLY A 235 -23.65 0.63 -22.80
N PHE A 236 -22.68 0.91 -23.65
CA PHE A 236 -21.37 0.24 -23.65
C PHE A 236 -20.64 0.43 -22.31
N ASP A 237 -20.62 1.64 -21.79
CA ASP A 237 -20.00 2.00 -20.53
C ASP A 237 -20.55 1.21 -19.32
N VAL A 238 -21.89 1.08 -19.26
CA VAL A 238 -22.56 0.29 -18.22
C VAL A 238 -22.27 -1.20 -18.39
N ALA A 239 -22.34 -1.71 -19.62
CA ALA A 239 -22.10 -3.12 -19.91
C ALA A 239 -20.65 -3.55 -19.59
N VAL A 240 -19.66 -2.67 -19.86
CA VAL A 240 -18.26 -2.93 -19.51
C VAL A 240 -18.06 -2.96 -18.01
N ALA A 241 -18.61 -1.98 -17.26
CA ALA A 241 -18.48 -1.94 -15.81
C ALA A 241 -19.12 -3.18 -15.16
N GLN A 242 -20.26 -3.64 -15.69
CA GLN A 242 -20.89 -4.89 -15.26
C GLN A 242 -19.99 -6.11 -15.54
N ALA A 243 -19.45 -6.23 -16.74
CA ALA A 243 -18.58 -7.35 -17.11
C ALA A 243 -17.28 -7.35 -16.26
N ALA A 244 -16.68 -6.18 -16.01
CA ALA A 244 -15.52 -6.07 -15.12
C ALA A 244 -15.85 -6.49 -13.69
N SER A 245 -17.05 -6.13 -13.21
CA SER A 245 -17.52 -6.55 -11.88
C SER A 245 -17.71 -8.07 -11.78
N GLU A 246 -18.30 -8.68 -12.80
CA GLU A 246 -18.50 -10.14 -12.87
C GLU A 246 -17.17 -10.91 -12.93
N LEU A 247 -16.17 -10.39 -13.67
CA LEU A 247 -14.86 -11.02 -13.80
C LEU A 247 -14.00 -10.94 -12.53
N THR A 248 -14.16 -9.87 -11.75
CA THR A 248 -13.30 -9.59 -10.60
C THR A 248 -13.96 -9.85 -9.25
N GLY A 249 -15.28 -9.94 -9.20
CA GLY A 249 -16.05 -9.95 -7.95
C GLY A 249 -16.09 -8.58 -7.24
N LYS A 250 -15.63 -7.50 -7.91
CA LYS A 250 -15.62 -6.13 -7.37
C LYS A 250 -16.86 -5.34 -7.85
N LYS A 251 -17.10 -4.17 -7.25
CA LYS A 251 -18.31 -3.36 -7.55
C LYS A 251 -18.00 -2.19 -8.49
N PHE A 252 -17.49 -2.48 -9.69
CA PHE A 252 -17.25 -1.42 -10.66
C PHE A 252 -18.53 -0.83 -11.22
N VAL A 253 -18.54 0.47 -11.43
CA VAL A 253 -19.64 1.25 -12.03
C VAL A 253 -19.09 2.19 -13.11
N THR A 254 -19.95 2.62 -14.02
CA THR A 254 -19.58 3.65 -14.98
C THR A 254 -19.43 5.01 -14.26
N ALA A 255 -18.34 5.76 -14.51
CA ALA A 255 -18.16 7.08 -13.94
C ALA A 255 -19.31 8.02 -14.34
N PRO A 256 -19.91 8.74 -13.40
CA PRO A 256 -21.06 9.61 -13.67
C PRO A 256 -20.72 10.81 -14.58
N ASN A 257 -19.44 11.19 -14.60
CA ASN A 257 -18.94 12.26 -15.48
C ASN A 257 -17.65 11.80 -16.18
N LYS A 258 -17.74 11.51 -17.48
CA LYS A 258 -16.62 11.03 -18.28
C LYS A 258 -15.55 12.09 -18.53
N PHE A 259 -15.93 13.37 -18.56
CA PHE A 259 -14.98 14.49 -18.69
C PHE A 259 -14.08 14.60 -17.47
N HIS A 260 -14.64 14.49 -16.27
CA HIS A 260 -13.90 14.38 -15.02
C HIS A 260 -12.98 13.13 -15.02
N ALA A 261 -13.53 11.97 -15.34
CA ALA A 261 -12.81 10.70 -15.26
C ALA A 261 -11.58 10.62 -16.20
N LEU A 262 -11.61 11.32 -17.35
CA LEU A 262 -10.46 11.39 -18.27
C LEU A 262 -9.38 12.36 -17.79
N THR A 263 -9.76 13.47 -17.15
CA THR A 263 -8.87 14.60 -16.84
C THR A 263 -8.35 14.54 -15.41
N SER A 264 -9.24 14.34 -14.45
CA SER A 264 -8.86 14.28 -13.03
C SER A 264 -8.36 12.89 -12.65
N LYS A 265 -7.41 12.86 -11.71
CA LYS A 265 -6.90 11.64 -11.08
C LYS A 265 -7.00 11.73 -9.55
N ASP A 266 -7.97 12.50 -9.09
CA ASP A 266 -8.25 12.74 -7.67
C ASP A 266 -8.57 11.46 -6.89
N ALA A 267 -9.22 10.47 -7.51
CA ALA A 267 -9.45 9.16 -6.91
C ALA A 267 -8.12 8.44 -6.57
N ILE A 268 -7.14 8.50 -7.46
CA ILE A 268 -5.79 7.93 -7.23
C ILE A 268 -5.07 8.70 -6.13
N VAL A 269 -5.14 10.05 -6.13
CA VAL A 269 -4.54 10.90 -5.09
C VAL A 269 -5.17 10.60 -3.73
N PHE A 270 -6.48 10.52 -3.66
CA PHE A 270 -7.19 10.24 -2.40
C PHE A 270 -6.84 8.86 -1.84
N ALA A 271 -6.85 7.83 -2.68
CA ALA A 271 -6.50 6.48 -2.27
C ALA A 271 -5.02 6.39 -1.84
N HIS A 272 -4.10 7.05 -2.56
CA HIS A 272 -2.69 7.08 -2.18
C HIS A 272 -2.45 7.86 -0.87
N GLY A 273 -3.25 8.88 -0.58
CA GLY A 273 -3.28 9.53 0.73
C GLY A 273 -3.56 8.55 1.87
N GLY A 274 -4.42 7.54 1.64
CA GLY A 274 -4.65 6.42 2.56
C GLY A 274 -3.41 5.52 2.71
N LEU A 275 -2.71 5.20 1.61
CA LEU A 275 -1.43 4.46 1.65
C LEU A 275 -0.37 5.23 2.43
N LYS A 276 -0.25 6.53 2.22
CA LYS A 276 0.65 7.41 2.99
C LYS A 276 0.30 7.41 4.48
N GLY A 277 -0.98 7.47 4.83
CA GLY A 277 -1.45 7.38 6.21
C GLY A 277 -1.03 6.07 6.88
N LEU A 278 -1.21 4.94 6.18
CA LEU A 278 -0.72 3.65 6.64
C LEU A 278 0.80 3.62 6.80
N ALA A 279 1.55 4.16 5.83
CA ALA A 279 3.01 4.25 5.89
C ALA A 279 3.50 5.05 7.12
N ALA A 280 2.84 6.18 7.42
CA ALA A 280 3.16 6.99 8.60
C ALA A 280 2.91 6.21 9.90
N ASN A 281 1.80 5.50 10.00
CA ASN A 281 1.50 4.64 11.14
C ASN A 281 2.49 3.49 11.28
N MET A 282 2.87 2.84 10.18
CA MET A 282 3.86 1.76 10.20
C MET A 282 5.25 2.27 10.62
N MET A 283 5.65 3.46 10.18
CA MET A 283 6.90 4.09 10.65
C MET A 283 6.87 4.30 12.16
N LYS A 284 5.77 4.79 12.71
CA LYS A 284 5.61 5.00 14.16
C LYS A 284 5.67 3.67 14.91
N ILE A 285 4.95 2.66 14.47
CA ILE A 285 4.94 1.33 15.10
C ILE A 285 6.34 0.71 15.09
N ALA A 286 7.02 0.73 13.94
CA ALA A 286 8.38 0.20 13.83
C ALA A 286 9.38 0.94 14.71
N ASN A 287 9.25 2.27 14.83
CA ASN A 287 10.10 3.07 15.72
C ASN A 287 9.85 2.73 17.19
N ASP A 288 8.61 2.58 17.63
CA ASP A 288 8.32 2.18 19.01
C ASP A 288 8.93 0.81 19.32
N ILE A 289 8.70 -0.18 18.46
CA ILE A 289 9.20 -1.55 18.66
C ILE A 289 10.73 -1.55 18.74
N ARG A 290 11.45 -0.85 17.86
CA ARG A 290 12.92 -0.81 17.94
C ARG A 290 13.44 -0.04 19.15
N TRP A 291 12.72 1.00 19.63
CA TRP A 291 13.06 1.68 20.88
C TRP A 291 12.89 0.77 22.08
N LEU A 292 11.76 0.08 22.19
CA LEU A 292 11.51 -0.86 23.27
C LEU A 292 12.51 -2.02 23.30
N ALA A 293 12.98 -2.47 22.12
CA ALA A 293 13.98 -3.53 21.98
C ALA A 293 15.44 -3.04 22.08
N ALA A 294 15.67 -1.72 22.20
CA ALA A 294 17.03 -1.16 22.19
C ALA A 294 17.90 -1.69 23.32
N GLY A 295 19.13 -2.05 23.00
CA GLY A 295 20.11 -2.52 23.98
C GLY A 295 20.80 -3.80 23.53
N PRO A 296 20.59 -4.94 24.24
CA PRO A 296 19.60 -5.22 25.29
C PRO A 296 19.97 -4.75 26.71
N ARG A 297 21.26 -4.49 27.00
CA ARG A 297 21.70 -4.14 28.38
C ARG A 297 21.82 -2.64 28.61
N CYS A 298 22.22 -1.88 27.58
CA CYS A 298 22.51 -0.44 27.68
C CYS A 298 21.39 0.43 27.06
N GLY A 299 20.25 -0.13 26.77
CA GLY A 299 19.06 0.56 26.26
C GLY A 299 17.81 0.23 27.05
N LEU A 300 16.63 0.46 26.47
CA LEU A 300 15.37 0.21 27.17
C LEU A 300 15.16 -1.27 27.50
N GLY A 301 15.40 -2.16 26.55
CA GLY A 301 15.36 -3.62 26.75
C GLY A 301 14.04 -4.16 27.30
N GLU A 302 12.92 -3.47 27.06
CA GLU A 302 11.60 -3.84 27.58
C GLU A 302 10.92 -4.96 26.79
N ILE A 303 11.34 -5.16 25.54
CA ILE A 303 10.95 -6.30 24.71
C ILE A 303 12.16 -6.93 24.05
N THR A 304 12.02 -8.17 23.61
CA THR A 304 12.94 -8.81 22.68
C THR A 304 12.24 -9.05 21.34
N ILE A 305 13.01 -9.00 20.26
CA ILE A 305 12.59 -9.29 18.89
C ILE A 305 13.43 -10.42 18.31
N PRO A 306 12.95 -11.16 17.30
CA PRO A 306 13.73 -12.23 16.66
C PRO A 306 15.08 -11.75 16.11
N ALA A 307 16.10 -12.59 16.28
CA ALA A 307 17.40 -12.44 15.66
C ALA A 307 17.38 -13.13 14.28
N ASN A 308 17.24 -12.35 13.20
CA ASN A 308 17.10 -12.92 11.86
C ASN A 308 18.42 -13.08 11.13
N GLU A 309 19.40 -12.19 11.38
CA GLU A 309 20.71 -12.21 10.75
C GLU A 309 21.79 -11.60 11.65
N PRO A 310 23.09 -11.91 11.41
CA PRO A 310 24.19 -11.23 12.10
C PRO A 310 24.16 -9.71 11.87
N GLY A 311 24.18 -8.93 12.94
CA GLY A 311 24.00 -7.48 12.87
C GLY A 311 25.30 -6.67 12.66
N SER A 312 26.47 -7.32 12.60
CA SER A 312 27.74 -6.60 12.45
C SER A 312 28.85 -7.51 11.92
N SER A 313 29.70 -6.95 11.06
CA SER A 313 30.89 -7.63 10.55
C SER A 313 32.06 -7.67 11.54
N ILE A 314 32.05 -6.83 12.58
CA ILE A 314 33.15 -6.66 13.55
C ILE A 314 32.74 -6.85 15.02
N MET A 315 31.43 -6.90 15.31
CA MET A 315 30.90 -7.09 16.67
C MET A 315 30.14 -8.41 16.74
N PRO A 316 30.78 -9.53 17.13
CA PRO A 316 30.13 -10.83 17.20
C PRO A 316 28.94 -10.84 18.14
N GLY A 317 27.83 -11.41 17.73
CA GLY A 317 26.62 -11.53 18.54
C GLY A 317 25.73 -10.28 18.56
N LYS A 318 26.08 -9.19 17.86
CA LYS A 318 25.21 -8.02 17.70
C LYS A 318 24.02 -8.37 16.79
N VAL A 319 22.83 -8.03 17.25
CA VAL A 319 21.58 -8.15 16.48
C VAL A 319 20.98 -6.77 16.30
N ASN A 320 20.56 -6.44 15.08
CA ASN A 320 19.93 -5.17 14.75
C ASN A 320 18.42 -5.35 14.54
N PRO A 321 17.61 -4.29 14.73
CA PRO A 321 16.16 -4.32 14.45
C PRO A 321 15.88 -4.13 12.95
N THR A 322 16.47 -4.97 12.09
CA THR A 322 16.51 -4.81 10.63
C THR A 322 15.14 -4.78 9.97
N GLN A 323 14.17 -5.51 10.52
CA GLN A 323 12.79 -5.46 10.03
C GLN A 323 12.14 -4.09 10.28
N CYS A 324 12.41 -3.48 11.44
CA CYS A 324 11.95 -2.12 11.73
C CYS A 324 12.59 -1.10 10.79
N GLU A 325 13.88 -1.26 10.47
CA GLU A 325 14.60 -0.39 9.54
C GLU A 325 14.01 -0.50 8.13
N SER A 326 13.74 -1.71 7.66
CA SER A 326 13.08 -1.97 6.37
C SER A 326 11.71 -1.29 6.28
N VAL A 327 10.86 -1.44 7.29
CA VAL A 327 9.54 -0.79 7.37
C VAL A 327 9.67 0.73 7.25
N THR A 328 10.64 1.34 7.96
CA THR A 328 10.82 2.80 7.92
C THR A 328 11.30 3.28 6.55
N MET A 329 12.16 2.53 5.85
CA MET A 329 12.56 2.85 4.47
C MET A 329 11.39 2.74 3.48
N VAL A 330 10.56 1.71 3.60
CA VAL A 330 9.32 1.58 2.80
C VAL A 330 8.41 2.78 3.02
N ALA A 331 8.22 3.20 4.27
CA ALA A 331 7.40 4.37 4.58
C ALA A 331 7.92 5.66 3.92
N VAL A 332 9.23 5.87 3.92
CA VAL A 332 9.86 7.02 3.23
C VAL A 332 9.57 6.98 1.73
N GLN A 333 9.72 5.82 1.09
CA GLN A 333 9.46 5.67 -0.35
C GLN A 333 8.00 5.97 -0.68
N VAL A 334 7.05 5.44 0.09
CA VAL A 334 5.60 5.70 -0.10
C VAL A 334 5.28 7.19 0.03
N MET A 335 5.88 7.89 1.00
CA MET A 335 5.71 9.34 1.15
C MET A 335 6.27 10.13 -0.03
N GLY A 336 7.40 9.69 -0.60
CA GLY A 336 7.97 10.27 -1.83
C GLY A 336 7.06 10.08 -3.03
N ASN A 337 6.52 8.87 -3.20
CA ASN A 337 5.56 8.55 -4.27
C ASN A 337 4.27 9.39 -4.16
N ASP A 338 3.79 9.65 -2.93
CA ASP A 338 2.62 10.50 -2.70
C ASP A 338 2.81 11.92 -3.25
N ALA A 339 3.98 12.49 -3.04
CA ALA A 339 4.32 13.79 -3.58
C ALA A 339 4.35 13.78 -5.13
N ALA A 340 4.97 12.77 -5.73
CA ALA A 340 5.01 12.61 -7.18
C ALA A 340 3.61 12.45 -7.78
N ILE A 341 2.76 11.62 -7.19
CA ILE A 341 1.37 11.40 -7.62
C ILE A 341 0.56 12.70 -7.53
N GLY A 342 0.67 13.45 -6.43
CA GLY A 342 -0.05 14.71 -6.25
C GLY A 342 0.34 15.75 -7.31
N ILE A 343 1.64 15.90 -7.59
CA ILE A 343 2.13 16.81 -8.64
C ILE A 343 1.64 16.34 -10.02
N ALA A 344 1.78 15.07 -10.35
CA ALA A 344 1.37 14.51 -11.63
C ALA A 344 -0.14 14.65 -11.87
N ALA A 345 -0.96 14.44 -10.84
CA ALA A 345 -2.41 14.60 -10.93
C ALA A 345 -2.83 16.06 -11.18
N SER A 346 -2.05 17.05 -10.70
CA SER A 346 -2.32 18.47 -10.90
C SER A 346 -2.06 18.96 -12.34
N GLN A 347 -1.45 18.13 -13.21
CA GLN A 347 -0.99 18.50 -14.55
C GLN A 347 -2.00 18.15 -15.67
N GLY A 348 -3.27 17.83 -15.35
CA GLY A 348 -4.31 17.66 -16.35
C GLY A 348 -4.58 18.97 -17.11
N ASN A 349 -4.62 18.88 -18.46
CA ASN A 349 -4.89 20.02 -19.32
C ASN A 349 -6.08 19.71 -20.22
N PHE A 350 -7.12 20.54 -20.18
CA PHE A 350 -8.37 20.35 -20.90
C PHE A 350 -8.93 18.94 -20.64
N GLU A 351 -9.10 18.11 -21.64
CA GLU A 351 -9.82 16.85 -21.58
C GLU A 351 -8.96 15.63 -21.23
N LEU A 352 -7.64 15.81 -20.90
CA LEU A 352 -6.77 14.69 -20.58
C LEU A 352 -5.65 15.05 -19.59
N ASN A 353 -5.32 14.10 -18.71
CA ASN A 353 -4.08 14.09 -17.96
C ASN A 353 -3.06 13.18 -18.68
N VAL A 354 -1.84 13.68 -18.86
CA VAL A 354 -0.76 12.95 -19.56
C VAL A 354 0.43 12.59 -18.65
N PHE A 355 0.15 12.25 -17.40
CA PHE A 355 1.10 11.77 -16.39
C PHE A 355 0.67 10.41 -15.80
N MET A 356 -0.23 9.71 -16.48
CA MET A 356 -0.87 8.51 -15.97
C MET A 356 0.09 7.33 -15.74
N PRO A 357 1.07 7.03 -16.62
CA PRO A 357 1.98 5.92 -16.39
C PRO A 357 2.80 6.04 -15.10
N VAL A 358 3.38 7.22 -14.80
CA VAL A 358 4.13 7.42 -13.55
C VAL A 358 3.24 7.35 -12.33
N MET A 359 2.01 7.91 -12.39
CA MET A 359 1.09 7.84 -11.27
C MET A 359 0.72 6.42 -10.88
N ILE A 360 0.40 5.58 -11.86
CA ILE A 360 0.02 4.19 -11.55
C ILE A 360 1.22 3.34 -11.15
N TYR A 361 2.39 3.60 -11.70
CA TYR A 361 3.63 2.95 -11.29
C TYR A 361 3.92 3.22 -9.81
N ASP A 362 3.91 4.48 -9.39
CA ASP A 362 4.17 4.89 -8.00
C ASP A 362 3.09 4.38 -7.04
N PHE A 363 1.83 4.37 -7.48
CA PHE A 363 0.71 3.85 -6.70
C PHE A 363 0.87 2.35 -6.42
N LEU A 364 1.09 1.56 -7.48
CA LEU A 364 1.24 0.11 -7.37
C LEU A 364 2.53 -0.28 -6.64
N GLN A 365 3.62 0.47 -6.84
CA GLN A 365 4.84 0.29 -6.06
C GLN A 365 4.56 0.50 -4.57
N SER A 366 3.85 1.57 -4.19
CA SER A 366 3.50 1.87 -2.81
C SER A 366 2.63 0.77 -2.18
N ALA A 367 1.59 0.33 -2.89
CA ALA A 367 0.70 -0.73 -2.42
C ALA A 367 1.46 -2.04 -2.21
N ARG A 368 2.31 -2.45 -3.16
CA ARG A 368 3.12 -3.67 -3.09
C ARG A 368 4.14 -3.61 -1.95
N LEU A 369 4.90 -2.51 -1.86
CA LEU A 369 5.89 -2.34 -0.80
C LEU A 369 5.26 -2.40 0.60
N LEU A 370 4.09 -1.78 0.79
CA LEU A 370 3.35 -1.86 2.04
C LEU A 370 2.85 -3.29 2.32
N THR A 371 2.28 -3.96 1.32
CA THR A 371 1.81 -5.34 1.42
C THR A 371 2.93 -6.28 1.86
N ASP A 372 4.06 -6.25 1.17
CA ASP A 372 5.20 -7.12 1.43
C ASP A 372 5.86 -6.79 2.77
N SER A 373 5.97 -5.49 3.07
CA SER A 373 6.53 -5.01 4.34
C SER A 373 5.69 -5.45 5.54
N LEU A 374 4.35 -5.35 5.46
CA LEU A 374 3.44 -5.81 6.50
C LEU A 374 3.58 -7.31 6.77
N LYS A 375 3.64 -8.13 5.71
CA LYS A 375 3.84 -9.59 5.81
C LYS A 375 5.20 -9.92 6.44
N SER A 376 6.28 -9.34 5.90
CA SER A 376 7.64 -9.58 6.40
C SER A 376 7.81 -9.13 7.86
N PHE A 377 7.32 -7.95 8.20
CA PHE A 377 7.36 -7.42 9.56
C PHE A 377 6.56 -8.26 10.54
N ASN A 378 5.37 -8.71 10.13
CA ASN A 378 4.58 -9.66 10.89
C ASN A 378 5.38 -10.94 11.19
N ASP A 379 5.85 -11.62 10.12
CA ASP A 379 6.39 -12.97 10.20
C ASP A 379 7.78 -13.03 10.82
N ARG A 380 8.59 -11.97 10.62
CA ARG A 380 10.01 -11.92 11.00
C ARG A 380 10.31 -11.04 12.20
N CYS A 381 9.32 -10.26 12.68
CA CYS A 381 9.51 -9.40 13.84
C CYS A 381 8.37 -9.56 14.86
N VAL A 382 7.14 -9.15 14.50
CA VAL A 382 6.05 -8.95 15.47
C VAL A 382 5.58 -10.27 16.09
N THR A 383 5.50 -11.35 15.32
CA THR A 383 5.11 -12.68 15.83
C THR A 383 6.02 -13.21 16.94
N GLY A 384 7.27 -12.78 16.98
CA GLY A 384 8.29 -13.21 17.94
C GLY A 384 8.60 -12.19 19.02
N ILE A 385 7.82 -11.12 19.16
CA ILE A 385 7.98 -10.17 20.26
C ILE A 385 7.67 -10.87 21.58
N THR A 386 8.58 -10.71 22.55
CA THR A 386 8.38 -11.14 23.94
C THR A 386 8.65 -9.98 24.89
N ALA A 387 7.78 -9.81 25.90
CA ALA A 387 7.95 -8.81 26.94
C ALA A 387 9.04 -9.23 27.93
N ASN A 388 9.98 -8.33 28.22
CA ASN A 388 10.90 -8.47 29.33
C ASN A 388 10.23 -7.91 30.59
N ARG A 389 9.45 -8.77 31.25
CA ARG A 389 8.62 -8.40 32.41
C ARG A 389 9.47 -7.82 33.56
N GLU A 390 10.62 -8.39 33.82
CA GLU A 390 11.54 -7.92 34.87
C GLU A 390 12.00 -6.49 34.56
N LYS A 391 12.41 -6.23 33.32
CA LYS A 391 12.90 -4.90 32.91
C LYS A 391 11.77 -3.86 32.91
N MET A 392 10.58 -4.22 32.48
CA MET A 392 9.40 -3.35 32.55
C MET A 392 9.07 -2.99 34.00
N HIS A 393 9.08 -3.98 34.91
CA HIS A 393 8.84 -3.78 36.31
C HIS A 393 9.93 -2.93 36.96
N GLU A 394 11.22 -3.21 36.70
CA GLU A 394 12.36 -2.40 37.17
C GLU A 394 12.20 -0.93 36.75
N ASN A 395 11.98 -0.68 35.45
CA ASN A 395 11.86 0.67 34.92
C ASN A 395 10.64 1.39 35.52
N LEU A 396 9.51 0.71 35.68
CA LEU A 396 8.32 1.25 36.30
C LEU A 396 8.63 1.77 37.71
N HIS A 397 9.22 0.92 38.59
CA HIS A 397 9.47 1.28 39.98
C HIS A 397 10.61 2.28 40.18
N ARG A 398 11.44 2.51 39.17
CA ARG A 398 12.47 3.56 39.18
C ARG A 398 11.93 4.91 38.69
N SER A 399 10.78 4.94 38.06
CA SER A 399 10.19 6.18 37.51
C SER A 399 9.75 7.13 38.63
N LEU A 400 10.30 8.34 38.64
CA LEU A 400 9.89 9.38 39.58
C LEU A 400 8.47 9.90 39.28
N MET A 401 7.92 9.66 38.10
CA MET A 401 6.58 10.09 37.69
C MET A 401 5.47 9.29 38.40
N LEU A 402 5.82 8.18 39.04
CA LEU A 402 4.93 7.46 39.97
C LEU A 402 4.49 8.34 41.15
N VAL A 403 5.22 9.39 41.47
CA VAL A 403 4.85 10.37 42.51
C VAL A 403 3.43 10.94 42.28
N THR A 404 2.94 10.91 41.05
CA THR A 404 1.60 11.35 40.71
C THR A 404 0.50 10.58 41.50
N ALA A 405 0.76 9.31 41.85
CA ALA A 405 -0.15 8.52 42.70
C ALA A 405 -0.31 9.12 44.09
N LEU A 406 0.64 9.91 44.56
CA LEU A 406 0.59 10.54 45.89
C LEU A 406 -0.19 11.87 45.91
N ASN A 407 -0.49 12.46 44.74
CA ASN A 407 -1.17 13.75 44.65
C ASN A 407 -2.47 13.84 45.51
N PRO A 408 -3.35 12.80 45.53
CA PRO A 408 -4.54 12.84 46.34
C PRO A 408 -4.30 12.90 47.88
N TYR A 409 -3.10 12.48 48.31
CA TYR A 409 -2.75 12.32 49.72
C TYR A 409 -1.90 13.45 50.27
N ILE A 410 -0.92 13.95 49.46
CA ILE A 410 0.04 14.96 49.90
C ILE A 410 -0.04 16.27 49.12
N GLY A 411 -0.85 16.32 48.06
CA GLY A 411 -1.00 17.46 47.17
C GLY A 411 0.16 17.59 46.17
N TYR A 412 -0.09 18.31 45.07
CA TYR A 412 0.85 18.45 43.94
C TYR A 412 2.22 19.02 44.32
N GLU A 413 2.25 20.08 45.14
CA GLU A 413 3.52 20.72 45.53
C GLU A 413 4.43 19.81 46.37
N ASN A 414 3.83 19.02 47.29
CA ASN A 414 4.59 18.09 48.12
C ASN A 414 5.04 16.86 47.29
N ALA A 415 4.22 16.42 46.37
CA ALA A 415 4.60 15.39 45.39
C ALA A 415 5.80 15.86 44.52
N ALA A 416 5.80 17.11 44.06
CA ALA A 416 6.92 17.69 43.32
C ALA A 416 8.20 17.75 44.18
N LYS A 417 8.09 18.18 45.46
CA LYS A 417 9.24 18.16 46.42
C LYS A 417 9.77 16.75 46.64
N THR A 418 8.87 15.75 46.72
CA THR A 418 9.27 14.36 46.88
C THR A 418 10.04 13.86 45.66
N ALA A 419 9.57 14.15 44.44
CA ALA A 419 10.25 13.77 43.21
C ALA A 419 11.62 14.44 43.08
N HIS A 420 11.72 15.75 43.35
CA HIS A 420 12.98 16.48 43.33
C HIS A 420 13.99 15.91 44.32
N LYS A 421 13.59 15.69 45.60
CA LYS A 421 14.47 15.07 46.58
C LYS A 421 14.92 13.68 46.19
N ALA A 422 14.03 12.86 45.65
CA ALA A 422 14.36 11.53 45.17
C ALA A 422 15.37 11.57 44.02
N PHE A 423 15.24 12.54 43.12
CA PHE A 423 16.16 12.74 42.00
C PHE A 423 17.54 13.23 42.50
N ASP A 424 17.55 14.31 43.27
CA ASP A 424 18.79 14.99 43.73
C ASP A 424 19.66 14.09 44.61
N GLU A 425 19.04 13.28 45.46
CA GLU A 425 19.73 12.40 46.41
C GLU A 425 19.84 10.95 45.90
N ASN A 426 19.30 10.64 44.68
CA ASN A 426 19.29 9.32 44.09
C ASN A 426 18.72 8.24 45.04
N ILE A 427 17.60 8.55 45.70
CA ILE A 427 16.87 7.68 46.61
C ILE A 427 15.48 7.37 46.05
N SER A 428 14.76 6.41 46.63
CA SER A 428 13.40 6.07 46.23
C SER A 428 12.37 7.14 46.57
N LEU A 429 11.23 7.18 45.87
CA LEU A 429 10.13 8.06 46.23
C LEU A 429 9.65 7.84 47.66
N LYS A 430 9.67 6.58 48.16
CA LYS A 430 9.31 6.24 49.54
C LYS A 430 10.24 6.89 50.52
N GLU A 431 11.57 6.71 50.36
CA GLU A 431 12.57 7.32 51.22
C GLU A 431 12.46 8.84 51.22
N ALA A 432 12.30 9.46 50.06
CA ALA A 432 12.16 10.90 49.94
C ALA A 432 10.87 11.42 50.63
N CYS A 433 9.72 10.75 50.43
CA CYS A 433 8.44 11.13 51.03
C CYS A 433 8.46 11.04 52.55
N VAL A 434 9.04 9.96 53.10
CA VAL A 434 9.18 9.75 54.54
C VAL A 434 10.15 10.77 55.15
N ALA A 435 11.32 11.02 54.48
CA ALA A 435 12.29 11.99 54.96
C ALA A 435 11.77 13.44 54.98
N LEU A 436 10.83 13.76 54.07
CA LEU A 436 10.14 15.06 54.07
C LEU A 436 8.97 15.13 55.08
N GLY A 437 8.65 14.02 55.72
CA GLY A 437 7.59 13.96 56.71
C GLY A 437 6.16 14.04 56.13
N PHE A 438 6.00 13.77 54.84
CA PHE A 438 4.65 13.86 54.21
C PHE A 438 3.80 12.63 54.48
N LEU A 439 4.38 11.42 54.51
CA LEU A 439 3.73 10.17 54.90
C LEU A 439 4.66 9.33 55.73
N THR A 440 4.10 8.42 56.56
CA THR A 440 4.87 7.34 57.19
C THR A 440 5.17 6.24 56.14
N ALA A 441 6.15 5.37 56.41
CA ALA A 441 6.49 4.26 55.52
C ALA A 441 5.30 3.32 55.31
N GLU A 442 4.54 3.04 56.37
CA GLU A 442 3.33 2.19 56.34
C GLU A 442 2.23 2.83 55.48
N LYS A 443 2.01 4.14 55.65
CA LYS A 443 0.99 4.86 54.90
C LYS A 443 1.38 5.01 53.42
N PHE A 444 2.65 5.15 53.11
CA PHE A 444 3.15 5.15 51.76
C PHE A 444 2.81 3.81 51.08
N ASP A 445 3.16 2.68 51.69
CA ASP A 445 2.89 1.34 51.14
C ASP A 445 1.39 1.06 50.99
N GLU A 446 0.55 1.63 51.88
CA GLU A 446 -0.91 1.49 51.77
C GLU A 446 -1.51 2.21 50.56
N VAL A 447 -0.90 3.31 50.09
CA VAL A 447 -1.51 4.19 49.07
C VAL A 447 -0.77 4.19 47.74
N PHE A 448 0.38 3.55 47.65
CA PHE A 448 1.24 3.59 46.49
C PHE A 448 1.18 2.28 45.68
N HIS A 449 0.27 2.24 44.73
CA HIS A 449 0.02 1.07 43.89
C HIS A 449 0.14 1.47 42.39
N PRO A 450 1.36 1.46 41.82
CA PRO A 450 1.58 1.83 40.41
C PRO A 450 0.72 1.03 39.41
N GLU A 451 0.40 -0.22 39.73
CA GLU A 451 -0.40 -1.11 38.90
C GLU A 451 -1.86 -0.68 38.80
N GLU A 452 -2.36 0.12 39.75
CA GLU A 452 -3.74 0.66 39.78
C GLU A 452 -3.86 2.00 39.04
N MET A 453 -2.76 2.53 38.50
CA MET A 453 -2.72 3.82 37.78
C MET A 453 -3.10 3.70 36.30
N VAL A 454 -3.44 2.50 35.77
CA VAL A 454 -3.71 2.19 34.37
C VAL A 454 -5.16 1.82 34.12
#